data_49a27ff60d56b1ce4df73432597ba2a3
#
_entry.id   49a27ff60d56b1ce4df73432597ba2a3
#
_cell.length_a   1.000
_cell.length_b   1.000
_cell.length_c   1.000
_cell.angle_alpha   90.00
_cell.angle_beta   90.00
_cell.angle_gamma   90.00
#
_symmetry.space_group_name_H-M   'P 1'
#
loop_
_entity.id
_entity.type
_entity.pdbx_description
1 polymer ?
#
loop_
_entity_poly.entity_id
_entity_poly.type
_entity_poly.pdbx_seq_one_letter_code
_entity_poly.pdbx_strand_id
1 'polypeptide(L)'
;HFGRVAPDLSDLADSRLAPLARDLLALGAREADEVAARFPKVQRRVGGYNLDSLTPGRNDLNLAHILVGSEGTLGYSTQIELKLSPLLGKRTVGACHFGSFYQAMDAAQHIVKLGPIAVELVDRTMIALGREIAMFQPVISEAVRGDPDAVLIVEFAEEDQTENLRRLKQ
;
A
#
# COMPACT_ATOMS: atom_id res chain seq x y z
N HIS A 1 8.34 19.87 17.27
CA HIS A 1 7.75 18.64 16.74
C HIS A 1 6.89 18.97 15.53
N PHE A 2 7.11 18.29 14.41
CA PHE A 2 6.35 18.47 13.18
C PHE A 2 5.49 17.22 12.96
N GLY A 3 4.24 17.24 13.44
CA GLY A 3 3.41 16.06 13.52
C GLY A 3 1.92 16.38 13.55
N ARG A 4 1.15 15.67 14.38
CA ARG A 4 -0.27 15.93 14.59
C ARG A 4 -0.46 17.29 15.21
N VAL A 5 -1.47 18.02 14.73
CA VAL A 5 -1.85 19.35 15.22
C VAL A 5 -3.36 19.46 15.27
N ALA A 6 -3.84 20.32 16.18
CA ALA A 6 -5.24 20.69 16.21
C ALA A 6 -5.67 21.41 14.91
N PRO A 7 -6.88 21.21 14.40
CA PRO A 7 -7.34 21.86 13.18
C PRO A 7 -7.28 23.39 13.21
N ASP A 8 -7.42 23.98 14.39
CA ASP A 8 -7.34 25.43 14.64
C ASP A 8 -5.91 25.90 14.99
N LEU A 9 -4.93 24.99 14.99
CA LEU A 9 -3.53 25.20 15.37
C LEU A 9 -3.34 25.78 16.79
N SER A 10 -4.30 25.61 17.69
CA SER A 10 -4.23 26.09 19.07
C SER A 10 -3.05 25.51 19.84
N ASP A 11 -2.66 24.28 19.54
CA ASP A 11 -1.50 23.57 20.10
C ASP A 11 -0.14 24.08 19.59
N LEU A 12 -0.15 24.91 18.55
CA LEU A 12 1.04 25.55 17.98
C LEU A 12 1.13 27.05 18.25
N ALA A 13 0.18 27.66 18.96
CA ALA A 13 0.05 29.12 19.09
C ALA A 13 1.36 29.85 19.43
N ASP A 14 2.16 29.30 20.35
CA ASP A 14 3.46 29.86 20.78
C ASP A 14 4.66 29.21 20.06
N SER A 15 4.40 28.37 19.07
CA SER A 15 5.46 27.65 18.35
C SER A 15 6.00 28.46 17.17
N ARG A 16 7.33 28.39 16.95
CA ARG A 16 7.96 28.89 15.70
C ARG A 16 7.40 28.23 14.43
N LEU A 17 6.70 27.09 14.56
CA LEU A 17 6.09 26.39 13.45
C LEU A 17 4.69 26.93 13.09
N ALA A 18 4.07 27.75 13.93
CA ALA A 18 2.71 28.25 13.69
C ALA A 18 2.55 29.00 12.35
N PRO A 19 3.47 29.91 11.94
CA PRO A 19 3.39 30.54 10.62
C PRO A 19 3.45 29.51 9.47
N LEU A 20 4.43 28.60 9.51
CA LEU A 20 4.57 27.55 8.50
C LEU A 20 3.35 26.65 8.42
N ALA A 21 2.80 26.23 9.56
CA ALA A 21 1.61 25.39 9.61
C ALA A 21 0.39 26.13 8.97
N ARG A 22 0.20 27.40 9.26
CA ARG A 22 -0.85 28.23 8.62
C ARG A 22 -0.68 28.31 7.11
N ASP A 23 0.55 28.54 6.64
CA ASP A 23 0.84 28.64 5.21
C ASP A 23 0.61 27.31 4.49
N LEU A 24 0.98 26.17 5.13
CA LEU A 24 0.71 24.82 4.59
C LEU A 24 -0.79 24.53 4.52
N LEU A 25 -1.58 24.89 5.54
CA LEU A 25 -3.03 24.69 5.51
C LEU A 25 -3.70 25.62 4.50
N ALA A 26 -3.23 26.86 4.37
CA ALA A 26 -3.72 27.80 3.33
C ALA A 26 -3.42 27.26 1.93
N LEU A 27 -2.24 26.67 1.71
CA LEU A 27 -1.89 25.97 0.47
C LEU A 27 -2.86 24.81 0.21
N GLY A 28 -3.08 23.92 1.20
CA GLY A 28 -4.00 22.79 1.08
C GLY A 28 -5.43 23.22 0.76
N ALA A 29 -5.91 24.32 1.37
CA ALA A 29 -7.23 24.89 1.10
C ALA A 29 -7.32 25.47 -0.32
N ARG A 30 -6.30 26.20 -0.76
CA ARG A 30 -6.25 26.81 -2.08
C ARG A 30 -6.25 25.77 -3.21
N GLU A 31 -5.53 24.68 -3.02
CA GLU A 31 -5.34 23.63 -4.03
C GLU A 31 -6.34 22.46 -3.90
N ALA A 32 -7.33 22.56 -3.01
CA ALA A 32 -8.22 21.44 -2.68
C ALA A 32 -8.96 20.88 -3.91
N ASP A 33 -9.45 21.73 -4.80
CA ASP A 33 -10.18 21.30 -6.00
C ASP A 33 -9.27 20.59 -7.00
N GLU A 34 -8.06 21.09 -7.22
CA GLU A 34 -7.06 20.45 -8.09
C GLU A 34 -6.61 19.10 -7.52
N VAL A 35 -6.42 19.02 -6.21
CA VAL A 35 -6.10 17.76 -5.51
C VAL A 35 -7.23 16.77 -5.69
N ALA A 36 -8.49 17.17 -5.49
CA ALA A 36 -9.65 16.30 -5.66
C ALA A 36 -9.81 15.79 -7.10
N ALA A 37 -9.49 16.64 -8.09
CA ALA A 37 -9.61 16.30 -9.51
C ALA A 37 -8.47 15.43 -10.03
N ARG A 38 -7.23 15.67 -9.60
CA ARG A 38 -6.02 15.08 -10.23
C ARG A 38 -5.34 14.00 -9.42
N PHE A 39 -5.47 14.00 -8.09
CA PHE A 39 -4.81 12.99 -7.29
C PHE A 39 -5.47 11.61 -7.50
N PRO A 40 -4.68 10.57 -7.80
CA PRO A 40 -5.23 9.24 -8.04
C PRO A 40 -5.90 8.69 -6.79
N LYS A 41 -7.14 8.19 -6.96
CA LYS A 41 -7.94 7.58 -5.89
C LYS A 41 -7.59 6.10 -5.74
N VAL A 42 -6.33 5.83 -5.44
CA VAL A 42 -5.77 4.48 -5.24
C VAL A 42 -5.29 4.30 -3.81
N GLN A 43 -5.25 3.06 -3.36
CA GLN A 43 -4.87 2.73 -1.98
C GLN A 43 -3.43 3.17 -1.64
N ARG A 44 -2.51 3.07 -2.59
CA ARG A 44 -1.10 3.45 -2.42
C ARG A 44 -0.66 4.43 -3.49
N ARG A 45 -0.09 5.53 -3.04
CA ARG A 45 0.57 6.53 -3.88
C ARG A 45 1.98 6.75 -3.36
N VAL A 46 2.94 6.83 -4.26
CA VAL A 46 4.36 6.94 -3.91
C VAL A 46 5.08 8.05 -4.66
N GLY A 47 4.40 8.82 -5.51
CA GLY A 47 5.00 9.90 -6.29
C GLY A 47 4.52 11.28 -5.84
N GLY A 48 5.44 12.24 -5.76
CA GLY A 48 5.17 13.63 -5.42
C GLY A 48 4.85 13.89 -3.95
N TYR A 49 4.45 15.13 -3.66
CA TYR A 49 4.13 15.54 -2.30
C TYR A 49 2.67 15.22 -1.95
N ASN A 50 2.43 14.83 -0.71
CA ASN A 50 1.10 14.48 -0.20
C ASN A 50 0.27 15.74 0.16
N LEU A 51 0.00 16.61 -0.81
CA LEU A 51 -0.80 17.83 -0.62
C LEU A 51 -2.22 17.53 -0.13
N ASP A 52 -2.79 16.39 -0.51
CA ASP A 52 -4.09 15.93 -0.03
C ASP A 52 -4.14 15.75 1.50
N SER A 53 -2.99 15.55 2.16
CA SER A 53 -2.92 15.50 3.63
C SER A 53 -3.18 16.85 4.30
N LEU A 54 -3.13 17.95 3.55
CA LEU A 54 -3.33 19.31 4.01
C LEU A 54 -4.71 19.88 3.63
N THR A 55 -5.51 19.16 2.86
CA THR A 55 -6.83 19.64 2.41
C THR A 55 -7.83 19.75 3.57
N PRO A 56 -8.78 20.71 3.52
CA PRO A 56 -9.78 20.91 4.57
C PRO A 56 -10.66 19.67 4.83
N GLY A 57 -11.27 19.62 6.04
CA GLY A 57 -12.22 18.56 6.41
C GLY A 57 -11.60 17.28 6.94
N ARG A 58 -10.31 17.24 7.16
CA ARG A 58 -9.62 16.09 7.80
C ARG A 58 -9.70 16.17 9.33
N ASN A 59 -10.07 15.05 9.95
CA ASN A 59 -10.09 14.93 11.42
C ASN A 59 -8.73 14.52 12.01
N ASP A 60 -7.78 14.09 11.16
CA ASP A 60 -6.48 13.54 11.53
C ASP A 60 -5.32 14.38 10.96
N LEU A 61 -5.39 15.70 11.14
CA LEU A 61 -4.38 16.59 10.59
C LEU A 61 -2.99 16.29 11.19
N ASN A 62 -2.09 15.82 10.33
CA ASN A 62 -0.72 15.52 10.68
C ASN A 62 0.23 16.11 9.63
N LEU A 63 0.91 17.18 10.00
CA LEU A 63 1.84 17.89 9.10
C LEU A 63 3.01 17.02 8.65
N ALA A 64 3.38 15.98 9.42
CA ALA A 64 4.45 15.07 9.00
C ALA A 64 4.12 14.31 7.69
N HIS A 65 2.84 14.18 7.33
CA HIS A 65 2.45 13.49 6.10
C HIS A 65 2.97 14.17 4.82
N ILE A 66 3.17 15.51 4.83
CA ILE A 66 3.75 16.20 3.67
C ILE A 66 5.23 15.83 3.46
N LEU A 67 5.92 15.39 4.51
CA LEU A 67 7.32 14.95 4.43
C LEU A 67 7.46 13.52 3.90
N VAL A 68 6.39 12.70 4.03
CA VAL A 68 6.39 11.32 3.51
C VAL A 68 6.40 11.36 1.98
N GLY A 69 7.39 10.73 1.38
CA GLY A 69 7.58 10.74 -0.08
C GLY A 69 8.27 11.99 -0.62
N SER A 70 8.71 12.93 0.24
CA SER A 70 9.44 14.13 -0.21
C SER A 70 10.91 13.89 -0.57
N GLU A 71 11.43 12.70 -0.29
CA GLU A 71 12.80 12.29 -0.63
C GLU A 71 13.88 13.28 -0.16
N GLY A 72 13.65 13.90 1.02
CA GLY A 72 14.59 14.89 1.61
C GLY A 72 14.52 16.30 1.01
N THR A 73 13.64 16.56 0.03
CA THR A 73 13.55 17.88 -0.63
C THR A 73 12.86 18.95 0.22
N LEU A 74 12.03 18.56 1.18
CA LEU A 74 11.28 19.47 2.05
C LEU A 74 11.92 19.65 3.43
N GLY A 75 12.76 18.74 3.88
CA GLY A 75 13.35 18.82 5.20
C GLY A 75 14.22 17.61 5.55
N TYR A 76 14.95 17.75 6.65
CA TYR A 76 15.76 16.68 7.24
C TYR A 76 15.20 16.33 8.63
N SER A 77 14.95 15.04 8.85
CA SER A 77 14.43 14.55 10.13
C SER A 77 15.57 14.04 11.01
N THR A 78 15.74 14.64 12.17
CA THR A 78 16.71 14.16 13.20
C THR A 78 16.11 13.05 14.06
N GLN A 79 14.79 13.00 14.16
CA GLN A 79 14.04 11.99 14.90
C GLN A 79 12.72 11.75 14.20
N ILE A 80 12.31 10.48 14.09
CA ILE A 80 11.06 10.07 13.47
C ILE A 80 10.32 9.15 14.44
N GLU A 81 9.05 9.45 14.71
CA GLU A 81 8.12 8.59 15.43
C GLU A 81 7.19 7.89 14.43
N LEU A 82 7.13 6.57 14.49
CA LEU A 82 6.34 5.75 13.59
C LEU A 82 5.31 4.94 14.36
N LYS A 83 4.10 4.82 13.81
CA LYS A 83 3.13 3.83 14.26
C LYS A 83 3.50 2.49 13.64
N LEU A 84 3.83 1.51 14.47
CA LEU A 84 4.14 0.16 14.02
C LEU A 84 2.84 -0.61 13.74
N SER A 85 2.88 -1.45 12.71
CA SER A 85 1.84 -2.44 12.45
C SER A 85 2.11 -3.70 13.27
N PRO A 86 1.07 -4.43 13.72
CA PRO A 86 1.24 -5.77 14.29
C PRO A 86 2.00 -6.68 13.33
N LEU A 87 2.74 -7.63 13.88
CA LEU A 87 3.33 -8.69 13.07
C LEU A 87 2.21 -9.54 12.48
N LEU A 88 2.41 -9.97 11.24
CA LEU A 88 1.48 -10.90 10.58
C LEU A 88 1.52 -12.25 11.27
N GLY A 89 0.37 -12.93 11.29
CA GLY A 89 0.23 -14.32 11.76
C GLY A 89 0.96 -15.33 10.87
N LYS A 90 0.64 -16.60 11.02
CA LYS A 90 1.19 -17.67 10.20
C LYS A 90 0.73 -17.49 8.75
N ARG A 91 1.69 -17.47 7.84
CA ARG A 91 1.40 -17.32 6.41
C ARG A 91 0.95 -18.64 5.80
N THR A 92 -0.04 -18.57 4.96
CA THR A 92 -0.51 -19.66 4.11
C THR A 92 -0.65 -19.15 2.70
N VAL A 93 0.00 -19.83 1.76
CA VAL A 93 0.06 -19.42 0.36
C VAL A 93 -0.64 -20.45 -0.51
N GLY A 94 -1.46 -19.98 -1.44
CA GLY A 94 -2.08 -20.78 -2.49
C GLY A 94 -1.66 -20.29 -3.87
N ALA A 95 -1.45 -21.24 -4.79
CA ALA A 95 -1.17 -20.96 -6.18
C ALA A 95 -2.39 -21.34 -7.03
N CYS A 96 -3.11 -20.37 -7.56
CA CYS A 96 -4.27 -20.54 -8.42
C CYS A 96 -3.84 -20.48 -9.89
N HIS A 97 -4.06 -21.54 -10.65
CA HIS A 97 -3.59 -21.68 -12.04
C HIS A 97 -4.71 -21.36 -13.01
N PHE A 98 -4.39 -20.59 -14.06
CA PHE A 98 -5.35 -20.15 -15.07
C PHE A 98 -4.87 -20.46 -16.48
N GLY A 99 -5.80 -20.90 -17.33
CA GLY A 99 -5.54 -21.18 -18.74
C GLY A 99 -5.44 -19.93 -19.61
N SER A 100 -5.73 -18.73 -19.07
CA SER A 100 -5.48 -17.46 -19.73
C SER A 100 -5.23 -16.36 -18.72
N PHE A 101 -4.45 -15.35 -19.14
CA PHE A 101 -4.19 -14.14 -18.38
C PHE A 101 -5.49 -13.42 -17.98
N TYR A 102 -6.45 -13.34 -18.90
CA TYR A 102 -7.73 -12.70 -18.66
C TYR A 102 -8.50 -13.36 -17.50
N GLN A 103 -8.54 -14.71 -17.47
CA GLN A 103 -9.19 -15.44 -16.37
C GLN A 103 -8.54 -15.14 -15.02
N ALA A 104 -7.21 -15.01 -14.96
CA ALA A 104 -6.52 -14.64 -13.73
C ALA A 104 -6.90 -13.23 -13.27
N MET A 105 -6.96 -12.26 -14.19
CA MET A 105 -7.36 -10.89 -13.88
C MET A 105 -8.81 -10.80 -13.42
N ASP A 106 -9.71 -11.54 -14.08
CA ASP A 106 -11.12 -11.61 -13.66
C ASP A 106 -11.26 -12.24 -12.28
N ALA A 107 -10.56 -13.34 -12.00
CA ALA A 107 -10.58 -14.01 -10.70
C ALA A 107 -10.06 -13.11 -9.56
N ALA A 108 -9.06 -12.25 -9.82
CA ALA A 108 -8.46 -11.40 -8.81
C ALA A 108 -9.49 -10.50 -8.11
N GLN A 109 -10.47 -9.93 -8.84
CA GLN A 109 -11.53 -9.09 -8.27
C GLN A 109 -12.47 -9.86 -7.30
N HIS A 110 -12.53 -11.17 -7.43
CA HIS A 110 -13.31 -12.03 -6.54
C HIS A 110 -12.47 -12.48 -5.34
N ILE A 111 -11.23 -12.87 -5.59
CA ILE A 111 -10.27 -13.32 -4.56
C ILE A 111 -10.01 -12.23 -3.52
N VAL A 112 -9.87 -10.96 -3.93
CA VAL A 112 -9.63 -9.86 -2.98
C VAL A 112 -10.76 -9.68 -1.96
N LYS A 113 -11.98 -10.13 -2.25
CA LYS A 113 -13.13 -10.07 -1.33
C LYS A 113 -12.99 -11.05 -0.16
N LEU A 114 -12.14 -12.06 -0.29
CA LEU A 114 -11.82 -13.02 0.78
C LEU A 114 -10.85 -12.43 1.81
N GLY A 115 -10.33 -11.22 1.57
CA GLY A 115 -9.42 -10.51 2.46
C GLY A 115 -8.00 -11.09 2.54
N PRO A 116 -7.39 -11.50 1.42
CA PRO A 116 -5.97 -11.91 1.44
C PRO A 116 -5.08 -10.71 1.78
N ILE A 117 -3.90 -10.97 2.33
CA ILE A 117 -2.88 -9.94 2.57
C ILE A 117 -2.10 -9.60 1.30
N ALA A 118 -2.02 -10.55 0.36
CA ALA A 118 -1.42 -10.34 -0.95
C ALA A 118 -2.13 -11.19 -2.01
N VAL A 119 -2.23 -10.64 -3.22
CA VAL A 119 -2.58 -11.35 -4.46
C VAL A 119 -1.59 -10.88 -5.51
N GLU A 120 -0.73 -11.78 -5.95
CA GLU A 120 0.32 -11.47 -6.91
C GLU A 120 0.13 -12.29 -8.20
N LEU A 121 0.24 -11.62 -9.35
CA LEU A 121 0.13 -12.25 -10.65
C LEU A 121 1.50 -12.61 -11.20
N VAL A 122 1.64 -13.85 -11.61
CA VAL A 122 2.80 -14.36 -12.36
C VAL A 122 2.30 -14.82 -13.74
N ASP A 123 2.74 -14.16 -14.78
CA ASP A 123 2.35 -14.50 -16.15
C ASP A 123 3.23 -15.61 -16.77
N ARG A 124 2.83 -16.10 -17.95
CA ARG A 124 3.56 -17.14 -18.69
C ARG A 124 5.03 -16.79 -18.92
N THR A 125 5.35 -15.51 -19.22
CA THR A 125 6.72 -15.08 -19.47
C THR A 125 7.58 -15.23 -18.23
N MET A 126 7.07 -14.80 -17.07
CA MET A 126 7.76 -14.94 -15.79
C MET A 126 7.91 -16.41 -15.39
N ILE A 127 6.89 -17.24 -15.64
CA ILE A 127 6.96 -18.69 -15.40
C ILE A 127 8.06 -19.33 -16.27
N ALA A 128 8.11 -18.99 -17.55
CA ALA A 128 9.12 -19.51 -18.47
C ALA A 128 10.54 -19.11 -18.04
N LEU A 129 10.77 -17.82 -17.76
CA LEU A 129 12.04 -17.31 -17.25
C LEU A 129 12.45 -18.00 -15.92
N GLY A 130 11.50 -18.19 -15.02
CA GLY A 130 11.77 -18.87 -13.74
C GLY A 130 12.16 -20.33 -13.92
N ARG A 131 11.66 -21.01 -14.96
CA ARG A 131 12.06 -22.38 -15.32
C ARG A 131 13.47 -22.45 -15.91
N GLU A 132 13.94 -21.39 -16.57
CA GLU A 132 15.28 -21.33 -17.18
C GLU A 132 16.37 -20.95 -16.17
N ILE A 133 16.04 -20.13 -15.17
CA ILE A 133 17.00 -19.63 -14.19
C ILE A 133 17.14 -20.62 -13.04
N ALA A 134 18.31 -21.26 -12.93
CA ALA A 134 18.58 -22.34 -11.96
C ALA A 134 18.19 -22.00 -10.49
N MET A 135 18.37 -20.74 -10.09
CA MET A 135 18.01 -20.28 -8.74
C MET A 135 16.50 -20.32 -8.46
N PHE A 136 15.66 -20.11 -9.48
CA PHE A 136 14.20 -20.06 -9.34
C PHE A 136 13.52 -21.39 -9.67
N GLN A 137 14.19 -22.30 -10.37
CA GLN A 137 13.62 -23.61 -10.76
C GLN A 137 12.95 -24.38 -9.61
N PRO A 138 13.55 -24.51 -8.40
CA PRO A 138 12.93 -25.24 -7.31
C PRO A 138 11.58 -24.61 -6.90
N VAL A 139 11.51 -23.28 -6.78
CA VAL A 139 10.31 -22.55 -6.38
C VAL A 139 9.22 -22.67 -7.44
N ILE A 140 9.58 -22.49 -8.71
CA ILE A 140 8.63 -22.62 -9.82
C ILE A 140 8.11 -24.06 -9.92
N SER A 141 8.95 -25.05 -9.76
CA SER A 141 8.55 -26.49 -9.82
C SER A 141 7.60 -26.88 -8.68
N GLU A 142 7.73 -26.25 -7.52
CA GLU A 142 6.85 -26.46 -6.39
C GLU A 142 5.51 -25.71 -6.55
N ALA A 143 5.55 -24.46 -6.98
CA ALA A 143 4.40 -23.57 -7.03
C ALA A 143 3.56 -23.72 -8.30
N VAL A 144 4.18 -24.07 -9.45
CA VAL A 144 3.52 -24.07 -10.77
C VAL A 144 3.35 -25.50 -11.30
N ARG A 145 2.11 -25.90 -11.49
CA ARG A 145 1.74 -27.20 -12.06
C ARG A 145 1.23 -27.05 -13.50
N GLY A 146 1.69 -27.95 -14.36
CA GLY A 146 1.29 -27.91 -15.78
C GLY A 146 1.89 -26.73 -16.53
N ASP A 147 1.13 -26.20 -17.48
CA ASP A 147 1.54 -25.08 -18.34
C ASP A 147 0.47 -23.98 -18.38
N PRO A 148 0.25 -23.29 -17.26
CA PRO A 148 -0.73 -22.21 -17.19
C PRO A 148 -0.24 -20.94 -17.90
N ASP A 149 -1.18 -20.14 -18.40
CA ASP A 149 -0.88 -18.79 -18.90
C ASP A 149 -0.60 -17.77 -17.80
N ALA A 150 -1.20 -18.02 -16.62
CA ALA A 150 -1.00 -17.18 -15.46
C ALA A 150 -1.24 -17.98 -14.16
N VAL A 151 -0.59 -17.53 -13.09
CA VAL A 151 -0.79 -18.01 -11.72
C VAL A 151 -1.06 -16.79 -10.83
N LEU A 152 -2.09 -16.86 -9.98
CA LEU A 152 -2.24 -15.93 -8.86
C LEU A 152 -1.69 -16.60 -7.61
N ILE A 153 -0.72 -15.95 -6.99
CA ILE A 153 -0.22 -16.31 -5.68
C ILE A 153 -1.05 -15.54 -4.65
N VAL A 154 -1.81 -16.27 -3.84
CA VAL A 154 -2.73 -15.70 -2.85
C VAL A 154 -2.23 -16.01 -1.46
N GLU A 155 -2.04 -14.98 -0.63
CA GLU A 155 -1.49 -15.13 0.72
C GLU A 155 -2.51 -14.70 1.77
N PHE A 156 -2.71 -15.54 2.80
CA PHE A 156 -3.42 -15.22 4.04
C PHE A 156 -2.46 -15.32 5.22
N ALA A 157 -2.68 -14.50 6.25
CA ALA A 157 -1.80 -14.45 7.42
C ALA A 157 -2.57 -14.13 8.73
N GLU A 158 -3.68 -14.83 8.94
CA GLU A 158 -4.39 -14.77 10.21
C GLU A 158 -3.61 -15.54 11.31
N GLU A 159 -3.92 -15.24 12.57
CA GLU A 159 -3.34 -15.97 13.68
C GLU A 159 -3.76 -17.46 13.68
N ASP A 160 -5.02 -17.73 13.29
CA ASP A 160 -5.56 -19.06 13.15
C ASP A 160 -5.27 -19.66 11.78
N GLN A 161 -4.39 -20.66 11.76
CA GLN A 161 -4.04 -21.42 10.55
C GLN A 161 -5.26 -22.10 9.90
N THR A 162 -6.25 -22.50 10.70
CA THR A 162 -7.47 -23.16 10.20
C THR A 162 -8.29 -22.19 9.34
N GLU A 163 -8.37 -20.93 9.78
CA GLU A 163 -9.05 -19.89 9.03
C GLU A 163 -8.34 -19.56 7.70
N ASN A 164 -7.00 -19.49 7.70
CA ASN A 164 -6.22 -19.33 6.48
C ASN A 164 -6.52 -20.44 5.46
N LEU A 165 -6.50 -21.69 5.91
CA LEU A 165 -6.81 -22.84 5.04
C LEU A 165 -8.27 -22.86 4.57
N ARG A 166 -9.19 -22.42 5.40
CA ARG A 166 -10.62 -22.30 5.03
C ARG A 166 -10.81 -21.29 3.90
N ARG A 167 -10.16 -20.12 3.99
CA ARG A 167 -10.24 -19.08 2.96
C ARG A 167 -9.59 -19.51 1.65
N LEU A 168 -8.47 -20.24 1.70
CA LEU A 168 -7.82 -20.76 0.50
C LEU A 168 -8.65 -21.82 -0.25
N LYS A 169 -9.61 -22.47 0.42
CA LYS A 169 -10.47 -23.49 -0.18
C LYS A 169 -11.75 -22.92 -0.79
N GLN A 170 -12.02 -21.64 -0.63
CA GLN A 170 -13.16 -20.93 -1.23
C GLN A 170 -12.89 -20.51 -2.67
#